data_fe1c3dcfeeb337b491a76c471a3cf1a2
#
_entry.id   fe1c3dcfeeb337b491a76c471a3cf1a2
#
_cell.length_a   1.000
_cell.length_b   1.000
_cell.length_c   1.000
_cell.angle_alpha   90.00
_cell.angle_beta   90.00
_cell.angle_gamma   90.00
#
_symmetry.space_group_name_H-M   'P 1'
#
loop_
_entity.id
_entity.type
_entity.pdbx_description
1 polymer ?
#
loop_
_entity_poly.entity_id
_entity_poly.type
_entity_poly.pdbx_seq_one_letter_code
_entity_poly.pdbx_strand_id
1 'polypeptide(L)'
;MPSFFYNNDLPELMENFYTLTGIRIVLFDSEFNEILSFPSNEVSFCSLLRTDKKFDALCKESDKFSFEKCRKTHSLCIYKCHAGLIEATAPIMQNNAIIGYIMFGQITDIKDKDAVYNFADNLCQKYPLSVTIPNKLKKIKYKSSKQIIATSKILDACTSYIMLKEMIKAQNEQLIEMISNYVDIHMHERIYVEDICRALDISRTQLYEETKQYTNGGIAS
;
A
#
# COMPACT_ATOMS: atom_id res chain seq x y z
N MET A 1 -8.36 -1.52 13.00
CA MET A 1 -7.50 -1.21 11.81
C MET A 1 -6.87 0.15 12.06
N PRO A 2 -5.60 0.37 11.76
CA PRO A 2 -4.99 1.69 11.88
C PRO A 2 -5.76 2.72 11.01
N SER A 3 -5.96 3.93 11.53
CA SER A 3 -6.67 5.04 10.87
C SER A 3 -6.11 5.42 9.49
N PHE A 4 -4.88 5.07 9.27
CA PHE A 4 -4.09 5.22 8.06
C PHE A 4 -4.77 4.67 6.78
N PHE A 5 -5.49 3.54 6.88
CA PHE A 5 -6.15 2.94 5.71
C PHE A 5 -7.35 3.75 5.20
N TYR A 6 -7.80 4.74 5.96
CA TYR A 6 -8.95 5.59 5.64
C TYR A 6 -8.55 7.00 5.19
N ASN A 7 -7.25 7.27 5.01
CA ASN A 7 -6.77 8.57 4.56
C ASN A 7 -6.96 8.71 3.04
N ASN A 8 -7.47 9.86 2.58
CA ASN A 8 -7.74 10.15 1.16
C ASN A 8 -6.47 10.13 0.28
N ASP A 9 -5.30 10.28 0.84
CA ASP A 9 -4.02 10.31 0.10
C ASP A 9 -3.65 8.95 -0.50
N LEU A 10 -4.06 7.85 0.11
CA LEU A 10 -3.66 6.52 -0.32
C LEU A 10 -4.36 6.06 -1.60
N PRO A 11 -5.67 6.25 -1.79
CA PRO A 11 -6.34 6.01 -3.06
C PRO A 11 -5.72 6.82 -4.20
N GLU A 12 -5.42 8.11 -3.98
CA GLU A 12 -4.79 8.99 -4.96
C GLU A 12 -3.37 8.49 -5.33
N LEU A 13 -2.58 8.08 -4.36
CA LEU A 13 -1.25 7.50 -4.58
C LEU A 13 -1.35 6.23 -5.45
N MET A 14 -2.31 5.36 -5.19
CA MET A 14 -2.53 4.13 -5.95
C MET A 14 -3.01 4.41 -7.38
N GLU A 15 -3.88 5.40 -7.57
CA GLU A 15 -4.32 5.87 -8.89
C GLU A 15 -3.16 6.46 -9.68
N ASN A 16 -2.33 7.29 -9.06
CA ASN A 16 -1.15 7.88 -9.68
C ASN A 16 -0.11 6.82 -10.05
N PHE A 17 0.11 5.83 -9.19
CA PHE A 17 0.97 4.67 -9.50
C PHE A 17 0.45 3.91 -10.72
N TYR A 18 -0.84 3.62 -10.79
CA TYR A 18 -1.45 2.94 -11.93
C TYR A 18 -1.36 3.79 -13.21
N THR A 19 -1.64 5.07 -13.11
CA THR A 19 -1.57 6.00 -14.25
C THR A 19 -0.17 6.04 -14.85
N LEU A 20 0.86 6.08 -14.01
CA LEU A 20 2.25 6.10 -14.43
C LEU A 20 2.72 4.75 -14.99
N THR A 21 2.38 3.66 -14.32
CA THR A 21 2.93 2.33 -14.63
C THR A 21 2.01 1.48 -15.49
N GLY A 22 0.71 1.74 -15.39
CA GLY A 22 -0.35 0.90 -15.92
C GLY A 22 -0.45 -0.48 -15.26
N ILE A 23 0.14 -0.66 -14.09
CA ILE A 23 0.17 -1.93 -13.35
C ILE A 23 -0.80 -1.82 -12.17
N ARG A 24 -1.67 -2.83 -11.99
CA ARG A 24 -2.58 -2.90 -10.85
C ARG A 24 -1.80 -2.91 -9.55
N ILE A 25 -2.28 -2.13 -8.58
CA ILE A 25 -1.71 -2.03 -7.25
C ILE A 25 -2.80 -2.37 -6.21
N VAL A 26 -2.41 -3.06 -5.16
CA VAL A 26 -3.31 -3.58 -4.12
C VAL A 26 -2.71 -3.35 -2.75
N LEU A 27 -3.55 -2.93 -1.81
CA LEU A 27 -3.23 -2.78 -0.41
C LEU A 27 -3.85 -3.92 0.39
N PHE A 28 -3.06 -4.52 1.29
CA PHE A 28 -3.47 -5.56 2.20
C PHE A 28 -3.21 -5.15 3.66
N ASP A 29 -4.02 -5.66 4.57
CA ASP A 29 -3.75 -5.59 6.01
C ASP A 29 -2.65 -6.57 6.45
N SER A 30 -2.32 -6.57 7.74
CA SER A 30 -1.34 -7.49 8.34
C SER A 30 -1.76 -8.96 8.29
N GLU A 31 -3.05 -9.22 8.10
CA GLU A 31 -3.65 -10.56 8.02
C GLU A 31 -3.88 -11.03 6.58
N PHE A 32 -3.35 -10.27 5.60
CA PHE A 32 -3.40 -10.56 4.16
C PHE A 32 -4.80 -10.40 3.52
N ASN A 33 -5.69 -9.62 4.14
CA ASN A 33 -6.96 -9.27 3.52
C ASN A 33 -6.78 -8.04 2.61
N GLU A 34 -7.35 -8.08 1.40
CA GLU A 34 -7.37 -6.94 0.48
C GLU A 34 -8.24 -5.83 1.09
N ILE A 35 -7.66 -4.63 1.24
CA ILE A 35 -8.35 -3.43 1.74
C ILE A 35 -8.79 -2.55 0.58
N LEU A 36 -7.88 -2.32 -0.36
CA LEU A 36 -8.08 -1.40 -1.47
C LEU A 36 -7.26 -1.86 -2.68
N SER A 37 -7.79 -1.67 -3.89
CA SER A 37 -7.04 -1.92 -5.11
C SER A 37 -7.36 -0.91 -6.20
N PHE A 38 -6.36 -0.61 -7.04
CA PHE A 38 -6.55 0.25 -8.19
C PHE A 38 -5.88 -0.35 -9.45
N PRO A 39 -6.62 -0.51 -10.56
CA PRO A 39 -8.07 -0.48 -10.60
C PRO A 39 -8.68 -1.59 -9.74
N SER A 40 -9.95 -1.43 -9.32
CA SER A 40 -10.66 -2.38 -8.47
C SER A 40 -10.79 -3.77 -9.09
N ASN A 41 -10.84 -3.85 -10.41
CA ASN A 41 -10.93 -5.12 -11.12
C ASN A 41 -9.56 -5.71 -11.41
N GLU A 42 -9.39 -6.99 -11.12
CA GLU A 42 -8.22 -7.78 -11.54
C GLU A 42 -8.07 -7.80 -13.07
N VAL A 43 -6.84 -8.10 -13.55
CA VAL A 43 -6.61 -8.43 -14.94
C VAL A 43 -7.51 -9.60 -15.33
N SER A 44 -8.17 -9.47 -16.47
CA SER A 44 -9.17 -10.43 -16.94
C SER A 44 -8.68 -11.90 -17.00
N PHE A 45 -7.37 -12.10 -17.16
CA PHE A 45 -6.73 -13.42 -17.08
C PHE A 45 -6.83 -13.99 -15.65
N CYS A 46 -6.43 -13.22 -14.65
CA CYS A 46 -6.46 -13.64 -13.25
C CYS A 46 -7.91 -13.84 -12.77
N SER A 47 -8.80 -12.90 -13.07
CA SER A 47 -10.24 -13.03 -12.74
C SER A 47 -10.83 -14.32 -13.30
N LEU A 48 -10.43 -14.69 -14.52
CA LEU A 48 -10.90 -15.92 -15.14
C LEU A 48 -10.40 -17.16 -14.43
N LEU A 49 -9.10 -17.21 -14.11
CA LEU A 49 -8.50 -18.37 -13.44
C LEU A 49 -9.04 -18.53 -12.02
N ARG A 50 -9.27 -17.45 -11.31
CA ARG A 50 -9.83 -17.46 -9.95
C ARG A 50 -11.30 -17.89 -9.87
N THR A 51 -11.99 -18.09 -11.02
CA THR A 51 -13.32 -18.74 -11.02
C THR A 51 -13.23 -20.20 -10.60
N ASP A 52 -12.10 -20.87 -10.82
CA ASP A 52 -11.82 -22.20 -10.28
C ASP A 52 -11.30 -22.08 -8.85
N LYS A 53 -12.00 -22.69 -7.89
CA LYS A 53 -11.68 -22.61 -6.46
C LYS A 53 -10.29 -23.17 -6.11
N LYS A 54 -9.84 -24.21 -6.81
CA LYS A 54 -8.51 -24.80 -6.55
C LYS A 54 -7.44 -23.87 -7.08
N PHE A 55 -7.67 -23.24 -8.23
CA PHE A 55 -6.75 -22.27 -8.79
C PHE A 55 -6.66 -21.01 -7.91
N ASP A 56 -7.80 -20.50 -7.43
CA ASP A 56 -7.83 -19.37 -6.51
C ASP A 56 -7.06 -19.65 -5.19
N ALA A 57 -7.19 -20.87 -4.67
CA ALA A 57 -6.40 -21.29 -3.50
C ALA A 57 -4.90 -21.20 -3.74
N LEU A 58 -4.43 -21.64 -4.93
CA LEU A 58 -3.01 -21.54 -5.33
C LEU A 58 -2.57 -20.07 -5.53
N CYS A 59 -3.46 -19.21 -6.02
CA CYS A 59 -3.18 -17.77 -6.09
C CYS A 59 -2.93 -17.20 -4.69
N LYS A 60 -3.83 -17.46 -3.76
CA LYS A 60 -3.73 -17.02 -2.36
C LYS A 60 -2.48 -17.57 -1.66
N GLU A 61 -2.11 -18.81 -1.97
CA GLU A 61 -0.88 -19.42 -1.44
C GLU A 61 0.38 -18.72 -1.97
N SER A 62 0.41 -18.38 -3.27
CA SER A 62 1.50 -17.59 -3.86
C SER A 62 1.63 -16.21 -3.22
N ASP A 63 0.52 -15.53 -3.00
CA ASP A 63 0.48 -14.21 -2.37
C ASP A 63 0.97 -14.32 -0.91
N LYS A 64 0.45 -15.28 -0.16
CA LYS A 64 0.85 -15.55 1.22
C LYS A 64 2.35 -15.82 1.35
N PHE A 65 2.92 -16.60 0.41
CA PHE A 65 4.37 -16.84 0.39
C PHE A 65 5.17 -15.54 0.29
N SER A 66 4.74 -14.59 -0.55
CA SER A 66 5.41 -13.31 -0.70
C SER A 66 5.30 -12.44 0.56
N PHE A 67 4.13 -12.40 1.19
CA PHE A 67 3.90 -11.68 2.44
C PHE A 67 4.77 -12.24 3.58
N GLU A 68 4.82 -13.56 3.73
CA GLU A 68 5.66 -14.21 4.74
C GLU A 68 7.15 -13.95 4.50
N LYS A 69 7.58 -13.88 3.24
CA LYS A 69 8.94 -13.52 2.89
C LYS A 69 9.23 -12.07 3.27
N CYS A 70 8.34 -11.12 2.93
CA CYS A 70 8.45 -9.73 3.37
C CYS A 70 8.47 -9.60 4.90
N ARG A 71 7.65 -10.39 5.60
CA ARG A 71 7.59 -10.42 7.07
C ARG A 71 8.93 -10.85 7.68
N LYS A 72 9.62 -11.81 7.07
CA LYS A 72 10.92 -12.29 7.55
C LYS A 72 12.09 -11.37 7.22
N THR A 73 12.03 -10.71 6.06
CA THR A 73 13.17 -9.93 5.55
C THR A 73 12.99 -8.42 5.76
N HIS A 74 11.80 -7.95 6.13
CA HIS A 74 11.40 -6.54 6.21
C HIS A 74 11.74 -5.77 4.92
N SER A 75 11.69 -6.44 3.79
CA SER A 75 12.07 -5.88 2.49
C SER A 75 11.14 -6.32 1.37
N LEU A 76 11.17 -5.55 0.28
CA LEU A 76 10.44 -5.85 -0.93
C LEU A 76 10.78 -7.21 -1.51
N CYS A 77 9.76 -7.95 -1.96
CA CYS A 77 9.88 -9.26 -2.62
C CYS A 77 9.27 -9.19 -4.03
N ILE A 78 10.09 -9.48 -5.06
CA ILE A 78 9.60 -9.74 -6.42
C ILE A 78 9.55 -11.25 -6.60
N TYR A 79 8.44 -11.77 -7.16
CA TYR A 79 8.26 -13.19 -7.37
C TYR A 79 7.42 -13.48 -8.62
N LYS A 80 7.45 -14.74 -9.07
CA LYS A 80 6.51 -15.27 -10.06
C LYS A 80 5.46 -16.08 -9.31
N CYS A 81 4.18 -15.73 -9.48
CA CYS A 81 3.10 -16.52 -8.91
C CYS A 81 2.97 -17.88 -9.62
N HIS A 82 2.17 -18.81 -9.08
CA HIS A 82 2.02 -20.15 -9.65
C HIS A 82 1.49 -20.13 -11.09
N ALA A 83 0.80 -19.05 -11.50
CA ALA A 83 0.39 -18.82 -12.88
C ALA A 83 1.50 -18.22 -13.77
N GLY A 84 2.72 -18.00 -13.24
CA GLY A 84 3.89 -17.49 -13.96
C GLY A 84 3.89 -15.98 -14.19
N LEU A 85 2.93 -15.24 -13.64
CA LEU A 85 2.94 -13.79 -13.69
C LEU A 85 3.86 -13.22 -12.63
N ILE A 86 4.42 -12.06 -12.93
CA ILE A 86 5.29 -11.34 -12.00
C ILE A 86 4.47 -10.42 -11.12
N GLU A 87 4.78 -10.47 -9.84
CA GLU A 87 4.23 -9.66 -8.78
C GLU A 87 5.35 -9.17 -7.88
N ALA A 88 5.12 -8.06 -7.19
CA ALA A 88 6.04 -7.53 -6.20
C ALA A 88 5.25 -7.03 -4.98
N THR A 89 5.74 -7.38 -3.80
CA THR A 89 5.15 -7.03 -2.52
C THR A 89 6.16 -6.28 -1.68
N ALA A 90 5.73 -5.17 -1.06
CA ALA A 90 6.52 -4.41 -0.08
C ALA A 90 5.75 -4.33 1.25
N PRO A 91 6.43 -4.49 2.39
CA PRO A 91 5.79 -4.31 3.69
C PRO A 91 5.61 -2.82 4.01
N ILE A 92 4.52 -2.49 4.67
CA ILE A 92 4.29 -1.17 5.26
C ILE A 92 4.61 -1.29 6.74
N MET A 93 5.60 -0.52 7.19
CA MET A 93 6.12 -0.61 8.56
C MET A 93 5.63 0.57 9.41
N GLN A 94 5.35 0.34 10.68
CA GLN A 94 5.14 1.36 11.69
C GLN A 94 5.79 0.91 13.00
N ASN A 95 6.66 1.74 13.58
CA ASN A 95 7.36 1.41 14.83
C ASN A 95 7.99 0.01 14.84
N ASN A 96 8.65 -0.38 13.75
CA ASN A 96 9.28 -1.67 13.53
C ASN A 96 8.31 -2.88 13.44
N ALA A 97 7.01 -2.64 13.39
CA ALA A 97 5.98 -3.66 13.15
C ALA A 97 5.42 -3.53 11.73
N ILE A 98 5.07 -4.64 11.11
CA ILE A 98 4.36 -4.63 9.82
C ILE A 98 2.88 -4.41 10.09
N ILE A 99 2.32 -3.32 9.56
CA ILE A 99 0.91 -2.96 9.69
C ILE A 99 0.10 -3.33 8.43
N GLY A 100 0.75 -3.66 7.33
CA GLY A 100 0.13 -4.07 6.09
C GLY A 100 1.14 -4.31 4.97
N TYR A 101 0.65 -4.52 3.78
CA TYR A 101 1.45 -4.77 2.59
C TYR A 101 0.86 -4.03 1.41
N ILE A 102 1.74 -3.56 0.53
CA ILE A 102 1.35 -3.05 -0.78
C ILE A 102 1.94 -3.96 -1.86
N MET A 103 1.12 -4.33 -2.84
CA MET A 103 1.50 -5.24 -3.92
C MET A 103 1.18 -4.62 -5.26
N PHE A 104 2.04 -4.78 -6.23
CA PHE A 104 1.68 -4.61 -7.63
C PHE A 104 1.85 -5.90 -8.41
N GLY A 105 1.08 -6.07 -9.48
CA GLY A 105 1.30 -7.28 -10.26
C GLY A 105 0.35 -7.51 -11.40
N GLN A 106 0.30 -8.82 -11.70
CA GLN A 106 -0.40 -9.39 -12.84
C GLN A 106 0.23 -8.92 -14.17
N ILE A 107 1.58 -8.90 -14.22
CA ILE A 107 2.37 -8.54 -15.41
C ILE A 107 3.21 -9.72 -15.89
N THR A 108 3.76 -9.62 -17.10
CA THR A 108 4.65 -10.63 -17.67
C THR A 108 5.95 -10.02 -18.16
N ASP A 109 7.05 -10.76 -18.05
CA ASP A 109 8.35 -10.47 -18.66
C ASP A 109 8.50 -11.12 -20.05
N ILE A 110 7.51 -11.87 -20.50
CA ILE A 110 7.49 -12.53 -21.82
C ILE A 110 7.04 -11.52 -22.87
N LYS A 111 7.95 -11.11 -23.74
CA LYS A 111 7.69 -10.15 -24.83
C LYS A 111 7.08 -10.82 -26.05
N ASP A 112 7.50 -12.06 -26.33
CA ASP A 112 7.04 -12.82 -27.48
C ASP A 112 5.62 -13.32 -27.27
N LYS A 113 4.74 -13.00 -28.21
CA LYS A 113 3.32 -13.40 -28.17
C LYS A 113 3.13 -14.92 -28.25
N ASP A 114 3.96 -15.58 -29.06
CA ASP A 114 3.85 -17.05 -29.22
C ASP A 114 4.30 -17.76 -27.95
N ALA A 115 5.34 -17.26 -27.28
CA ALA A 115 5.76 -17.76 -25.97
C ALA A 115 4.69 -17.53 -24.88
N VAL A 116 3.94 -16.43 -24.94
CA VAL A 116 2.80 -16.18 -24.04
C VAL A 116 1.66 -17.17 -24.31
N TYR A 117 1.37 -17.50 -25.57
CA TYR A 117 0.38 -18.52 -25.92
C TYR A 117 0.79 -19.90 -25.44
N ASN A 118 2.04 -20.30 -25.68
CA ASN A 118 2.58 -21.59 -25.21
C ASN A 118 2.52 -21.70 -23.68
N PHE A 119 2.81 -20.62 -22.97
CA PHE A 119 2.66 -20.56 -21.52
C PHE A 119 1.22 -20.80 -21.09
N ALA A 120 0.25 -20.18 -21.78
CA ALA A 120 -1.18 -20.36 -21.49
C ALA A 120 -1.66 -21.79 -21.75
N ASP A 121 -1.25 -22.37 -22.88
CA ASP A 121 -1.60 -23.75 -23.22
C ASP A 121 -1.05 -24.74 -22.20
N ASN A 122 0.20 -24.55 -21.76
CA ASN A 122 0.78 -25.36 -20.68
C ASN A 122 0.02 -25.21 -19.35
N LEU A 123 -0.44 -23.99 -19.05
CA LEU A 123 -1.24 -23.76 -17.86
C LEU A 123 -2.61 -24.44 -17.92
N CYS A 124 -3.28 -24.42 -19.10
CA CYS A 124 -4.52 -25.11 -19.34
C CYS A 124 -4.40 -26.64 -19.23
N GLN A 125 -3.27 -27.19 -19.69
CA GLN A 125 -3.01 -28.64 -19.56
C GLN A 125 -2.76 -29.03 -18.10
N LYS A 126 -2.07 -28.18 -17.35
CA LYS A 126 -1.80 -28.40 -15.93
C LYS A 126 -3.06 -28.26 -15.06
N TYR A 127 -3.92 -27.34 -15.42
CA TYR A 127 -5.18 -27.06 -14.74
C TYR A 127 -6.29 -27.14 -15.80
N PRO A 128 -7.10 -28.23 -15.88
CA PRO A 128 -8.14 -28.38 -16.87
C PRO A 128 -9.23 -27.33 -16.67
N LEU A 129 -9.00 -26.17 -17.28
CA LEU A 129 -9.91 -25.03 -17.24
C LEU A 129 -10.87 -25.11 -18.43
N SER A 130 -12.16 -25.02 -18.16
CA SER A 130 -13.22 -25.01 -19.19
C SER A 130 -13.29 -23.68 -19.97
N VAL A 131 -12.19 -22.92 -20.10
CA VAL A 131 -12.21 -21.53 -20.55
C VAL A 131 -11.15 -21.24 -21.61
N THR A 132 -11.53 -20.49 -22.65
CA THR A 132 -10.62 -20.09 -23.72
C THR A 132 -9.72 -18.93 -23.27
N ILE A 133 -8.49 -19.23 -22.88
CA ILE A 133 -7.51 -18.27 -22.31
C ILE A 133 -6.92 -17.26 -23.34
N PRO A 134 -6.65 -17.57 -24.62
CA PRO A 134 -5.86 -16.72 -25.52
C PRO A 134 -6.30 -15.26 -25.64
N ASN A 135 -7.61 -15.01 -25.68
CA ASN A 135 -8.12 -13.62 -25.77
C ASN A 135 -7.95 -12.81 -24.49
N LYS A 136 -7.84 -13.48 -23.35
CA LYS A 136 -7.65 -12.85 -22.04
C LYS A 136 -6.18 -12.58 -21.73
N LEU A 137 -5.27 -13.39 -22.23
CA LEU A 137 -3.82 -13.20 -22.14
C LEU A 137 -3.34 -11.92 -22.83
N LYS A 138 -4.00 -11.49 -23.91
CA LYS A 138 -3.67 -10.23 -24.60
C LYS A 138 -3.76 -9.01 -23.70
N LYS A 139 -4.44 -9.11 -22.57
CA LYS A 139 -4.59 -8.03 -21.58
C LYS A 139 -3.49 -8.04 -20.51
N ILE A 140 -2.67 -9.10 -20.42
CA ILE A 140 -1.52 -9.09 -19.51
C ILE A 140 -0.48 -8.13 -20.07
N LYS A 141 -0.07 -7.19 -19.24
CA LYS A 141 0.92 -6.17 -19.64
C LYS A 141 2.33 -6.73 -19.59
N TYR A 142 3.05 -6.60 -20.69
CA TYR A 142 4.49 -6.85 -20.72
C TYR A 142 5.24 -5.71 -20.04
N LYS A 143 6.21 -6.05 -19.22
CA LYS A 143 7.22 -5.14 -18.67
C LYS A 143 8.59 -5.79 -18.75
N SER A 144 9.59 -5.06 -19.25
CA SER A 144 10.97 -5.52 -19.22
C SER A 144 11.49 -5.66 -17.80
N SER A 145 12.51 -6.48 -17.58
CA SER A 145 13.16 -6.62 -16.26
C SER A 145 13.59 -5.26 -15.66
N LYS A 146 14.07 -4.34 -16.50
CA LYS A 146 14.41 -2.97 -16.10
C LYS A 146 13.20 -2.19 -15.57
N GLN A 147 12.06 -2.30 -16.26
CA GLN A 147 10.81 -1.66 -15.82
C GLN A 147 10.27 -2.28 -14.54
N ILE A 148 10.35 -3.60 -14.38
CA ILE A 148 9.92 -4.31 -13.17
C ILE A 148 10.73 -3.84 -11.97
N ILE A 149 12.07 -3.80 -12.09
CA ILE A 149 12.96 -3.31 -11.03
C ILE A 149 12.69 -1.83 -10.71
N ALA A 150 12.50 -0.98 -11.72
CA ALA A 150 12.19 0.43 -11.50
C ALA A 150 10.84 0.61 -10.79
N THR A 151 9.81 -0.12 -11.22
CA THR A 151 8.48 -0.07 -10.60
C THR A 151 8.51 -0.57 -9.16
N SER A 152 9.29 -1.62 -8.87
CA SER A 152 9.42 -2.12 -7.48
C SER A 152 10.11 -1.11 -6.56
N LYS A 153 11.07 -0.34 -7.07
CA LYS A 153 11.69 0.75 -6.30
C LYS A 153 10.72 1.93 -6.07
N ILE A 154 9.85 2.23 -7.03
CA ILE A 154 8.80 3.21 -6.84
C ILE A 154 7.82 2.72 -5.76
N LEU A 155 7.45 1.43 -5.80
CA LEU A 155 6.60 0.84 -4.76
C LEU A 155 7.22 0.98 -3.37
N ASP A 156 8.50 0.67 -3.22
CA ASP A 156 9.25 0.81 -1.97
C ASP A 156 9.29 2.26 -1.48
N ALA A 157 9.46 3.23 -2.40
CA ALA A 157 9.35 4.64 -2.07
C ALA A 157 7.93 5.05 -1.64
N CYS A 158 6.89 4.48 -2.25
CA CYS A 158 5.50 4.69 -1.84
C CYS A 158 5.25 4.21 -0.40
N THR A 159 5.76 3.02 -0.03
CA THR A 159 5.65 2.53 1.36
C THR A 159 6.36 3.45 2.34
N SER A 160 7.56 3.92 1.99
CA SER A 160 8.31 4.88 2.82
C SER A 160 7.59 6.21 2.98
N TYR A 161 6.98 6.73 1.92
CA TYR A 161 6.16 7.96 1.97
C TYR A 161 4.94 7.80 2.90
N ILE A 162 4.24 6.68 2.79
CA ILE A 162 3.11 6.35 3.65
C ILE A 162 3.55 6.32 5.11
N MET A 163 4.65 5.62 5.41
CA MET A 163 5.22 5.55 6.76
C MET A 163 5.56 6.92 7.32
N LEU A 164 6.23 7.77 6.52
CA LEU A 164 6.60 9.12 6.96
C LEU A 164 5.37 9.97 7.29
N LYS A 165 4.33 9.92 6.45
CA LYS A 165 3.07 10.64 6.73
C LYS A 165 2.41 10.18 8.03
N GLU A 166 2.37 8.88 8.28
CA GLU A 166 1.78 8.35 9.52
C GLU A 166 2.60 8.72 10.76
N MET A 167 3.93 8.73 10.65
CA MET A 167 4.80 9.20 11.74
C MET A 167 4.55 10.66 12.08
N ILE A 168 4.46 11.53 11.06
CA ILE A 168 4.17 12.97 11.24
C ILE A 168 2.79 13.13 11.90
N LYS A 169 1.77 12.40 11.40
CA LYS A 169 0.42 12.47 11.97
C LYS A 169 0.39 12.04 13.44
N ALA A 170 1.05 10.94 13.79
CA ALA A 170 1.13 10.48 15.18
C ALA A 170 1.84 11.47 16.10
N GLN A 171 2.90 12.14 15.61
CA GLN A 171 3.58 13.19 16.37
C GLN A 171 2.67 14.40 16.61
N ASN A 172 1.91 14.83 15.60
CA ASN A 172 0.98 15.95 15.73
C ASN A 172 -0.17 15.62 16.70
N GLU A 173 -0.75 14.41 16.62
CA GLU A 173 -1.77 13.97 17.57
C GLU A 173 -1.25 13.97 19.02
N GLN A 174 -0.03 13.50 19.24
CA GLN A 174 0.61 13.51 20.56
C GLN A 174 0.86 14.95 21.06
N LEU A 175 1.30 15.85 20.18
CA LEU A 175 1.52 17.25 20.55
C LEU A 175 0.21 17.96 20.95
N ILE A 176 -0.88 17.72 20.22
CA ILE A 176 -2.20 18.26 20.56
C ILE A 176 -2.68 17.74 21.93
N GLU A 177 -2.47 16.46 22.22
CA GLU A 177 -2.78 15.90 23.54
C GLU A 177 -1.96 16.56 24.65
N MET A 178 -0.67 16.80 24.44
CA MET A 178 0.19 17.51 25.38
C MET A 178 -0.27 18.96 25.61
N ILE A 179 -0.67 19.67 24.54
CA ILE A 179 -1.21 21.03 24.63
C ILE A 179 -2.52 21.03 25.44
N SER A 180 -3.44 20.10 25.12
CA SER A 180 -4.72 19.97 25.84
C SER A 180 -4.51 19.71 27.32
N ASN A 181 -3.66 18.74 27.66
CA ASN A 181 -3.32 18.42 29.05
C ASN A 181 -2.71 19.61 29.79
N TYR A 182 -1.82 20.38 29.15
CA TYR A 182 -1.26 21.59 29.74
C TYR A 182 -2.35 22.62 30.06
N VAL A 183 -3.24 22.89 29.12
CA VAL A 183 -4.38 23.79 29.29
C VAL A 183 -5.30 23.30 30.42
N ASP A 184 -5.64 22.04 30.47
CA ASP A 184 -6.52 21.46 31.49
C ASP A 184 -5.93 21.57 32.90
N ILE A 185 -4.61 21.37 33.06
CA ILE A 185 -3.94 21.50 34.36
C ILE A 185 -3.92 22.98 34.85
N HIS A 186 -3.76 23.93 33.92
CA HIS A 186 -3.61 25.33 34.24
C HIS A 186 -4.87 26.16 34.01
N MET A 187 -6.03 25.52 33.72
CA MET A 187 -7.28 26.21 33.38
C MET A 187 -7.80 27.19 34.41
N HIS A 188 -7.31 27.13 35.65
CA HIS A 188 -7.65 28.08 36.73
C HIS A 188 -6.74 29.29 36.79
N GLU A 189 -5.74 29.37 35.92
CA GLU A 189 -4.76 30.44 35.84
C GLU A 189 -4.87 31.15 34.49
N ARG A 190 -4.21 32.31 34.39
CA ARG A 190 -4.10 33.00 33.09
C ARG A 190 -2.97 32.39 32.28
N ILE A 191 -3.31 31.62 31.22
CA ILE A 191 -2.34 30.96 30.37
C ILE A 191 -1.92 31.92 29.25
N TYR A 192 -0.62 32.05 29.01
CA TYR A 192 -0.05 32.78 27.89
C TYR A 192 0.55 31.78 26.89
N VAL A 193 0.55 32.17 25.61
CA VAL A 193 1.14 31.36 24.51
C VAL A 193 2.59 30.99 24.81
N GLU A 194 3.34 31.94 25.41
CA GLU A 194 4.75 31.75 25.78
C GLU A 194 4.95 30.66 26.84
N ASP A 195 3.99 30.50 27.74
CA ASP A 195 4.08 29.50 28.79
C ASP A 195 3.92 28.10 28.22
N ILE A 196 2.95 27.91 27.30
CA ILE A 196 2.79 26.67 26.56
C ILE A 196 4.03 26.34 25.73
N CYS A 197 4.53 27.34 24.97
CA CYS A 197 5.72 27.16 24.14
C CYS A 197 6.94 26.74 24.95
N ARG A 198 7.12 27.34 26.12
CA ARG A 198 8.24 27.04 27.03
C ARG A 198 8.09 25.68 27.70
N ALA A 199 6.88 25.33 28.14
CA ALA A 199 6.61 24.09 28.83
C ALA A 199 6.75 22.86 27.90
N LEU A 200 6.36 23.02 26.65
CA LEU A 200 6.37 21.93 25.65
C LEU A 200 7.57 21.96 24.70
N ASP A 201 8.48 22.95 24.87
CA ASP A 201 9.67 23.17 24.02
C ASP A 201 9.31 23.27 22.51
N ILE A 202 8.27 24.07 22.21
CA ILE A 202 7.79 24.29 20.84
C ILE A 202 7.80 25.77 20.46
N SER A 203 7.89 26.04 19.16
CA SER A 203 7.78 27.41 18.65
C SER A 203 6.33 27.91 18.65
N ARG A 204 6.13 29.24 18.70
CA ARG A 204 4.79 29.83 18.51
C ARG A 204 4.17 29.42 17.17
N THR A 205 4.96 29.42 16.10
CA THR A 205 4.47 29.02 14.78
C THR A 205 3.93 27.60 14.81
N GLN A 206 4.66 26.66 15.39
CA GLN A 206 4.25 25.27 15.54
C GLN A 206 2.96 25.16 16.38
N LEU A 207 2.87 25.85 17.52
CA LEU A 207 1.67 25.87 18.34
C LEU A 207 0.44 26.35 17.56
N TYR A 208 0.57 27.44 16.79
CA TYR A 208 -0.53 27.97 15.99
C TYR A 208 -0.91 27.09 14.80
N GLU A 209 0.05 26.49 14.13
CA GLU A 209 -0.21 25.58 13.01
C GLU A 209 -0.96 24.32 13.47
N GLU A 210 -0.53 23.70 14.55
CA GLU A 210 -1.16 22.48 15.07
C GLU A 210 -2.56 22.77 15.65
N THR A 211 -2.72 23.84 16.42
CA THR A 211 -4.02 24.15 17.01
C THR A 211 -5.05 24.68 16.01
N LYS A 212 -4.62 25.29 14.90
CA LYS A 212 -5.51 25.78 13.85
C LYS A 212 -6.38 24.69 13.24
N GLN A 213 -5.90 23.46 13.17
CA GLN A 213 -6.64 22.32 12.63
C GLN A 213 -7.76 21.84 13.56
N TYR A 214 -7.67 22.14 14.86
CA TYR A 214 -8.60 21.66 15.90
C TYR A 214 -9.52 22.75 16.45
N THR A 215 -9.19 23.99 16.20
CA THR A 215 -9.99 25.13 16.67
C THR A 215 -10.42 26.02 15.50
N ASN A 216 -11.72 26.28 15.37
CA ASN A 216 -12.27 27.15 14.31
C ASN A 216 -11.82 28.63 14.39
N GLY A 217 -10.97 29.01 15.36
CA GLY A 217 -10.55 30.39 15.57
C GLY A 217 -9.12 30.56 16.09
N GLY A 218 -8.36 29.48 16.25
CA GLY A 218 -7.02 29.49 16.84
C GLY A 218 -7.04 29.49 18.37
N ILE A 219 -5.85 29.31 19.00
CA ILE A 219 -5.68 29.11 20.45
C ILE A 219 -6.01 30.35 21.31
N ALA A 220 -6.23 31.49 20.69
CA ALA A 220 -6.52 32.78 21.37
C ALA A 220 -8.03 33.16 21.32
N SER A 221 -8.87 32.30 20.81
CA SER A 221 -10.34 32.50 20.77
C SER A 221 -11.06 31.59 21.84
#